data_d80ee934c855ba1e03afc72ad33ae6da
#
_entry.id   d80ee934c855ba1e03afc72ad33ae6da
#
_cell.length_a   1.000
_cell.length_b   1.000
_cell.length_c   1.000
_cell.angle_alpha   90.00
_cell.angle_beta   90.00
_cell.angle_gamma   90.00
#
_symmetry.space_group_name_H-M   'P 1'
#
loop_
_entity.id
_entity.type
_entity.pdbx_description
1 polymer ?
#
loop_
_entity_poly.entity_id
_entity_poly.type
_entity_poly.pdbx_seq_one_letter_code
_entity_poly.pdbx_strand_id
1 'polypeptide(L)'
;MQLPSIIEIAPDQSDLLTKAAKILGTSFLEELWFATWLSALDSLGADRARKEAIMHAYFQTELELHAPYHAVYATDDMAAVAGGYLASEFADAPGHQALEAQAFEHVLPALLTEAEAQALDAASQHLEPVSDFFWAADHARADHAAGATATDDHIYFFAWAVDPDNRGSGAFRRLITPFFDRADELDVNCYLECYSDELQSLYEHVGFEIVRTLDAPGVDIIERCMVRRPRQANAS
;
A
#
# COMPACT_ATOMS: atom_id res chain seq x y z
N MET A 1 2.55 -2.39 16.04
CA MET A 1 3.66 -1.42 16.27
C MET A 1 3.12 -0.22 17.05
N GLN A 2 3.72 0.16 18.18
CA GLN A 2 3.30 1.37 18.89
C GLN A 2 3.92 2.61 18.24
N LEU A 3 3.08 3.49 17.72
CA LEU A 3 3.50 4.70 17.02
C LEU A 3 2.88 5.95 17.71
N PRO A 4 3.70 6.83 18.28
CA PRO A 4 3.18 8.05 18.92
C PRO A 4 2.53 8.96 17.89
N SER A 5 1.49 9.68 18.29
CA SER A 5 0.80 10.72 17.51
C SER A 5 -0.01 10.23 16.31
N ILE A 6 -0.16 8.93 16.12
CA ILE A 6 -1.13 8.31 15.20
C ILE A 6 -1.89 7.21 15.92
N ILE A 7 -3.06 6.87 15.42
CA ILE A 7 -3.89 5.80 15.99
C ILE A 7 -3.69 4.52 15.17
N GLU A 8 -3.61 3.40 15.86
CA GLU A 8 -3.80 2.08 15.28
C GLU A 8 -5.30 1.78 15.24
N ILE A 9 -5.80 1.32 14.11
CA ILE A 9 -7.22 0.96 13.96
C ILE A 9 -7.37 -0.53 14.21
N ALA A 10 -8.02 -0.87 15.33
CA ALA A 10 -8.26 -2.24 15.74
C ALA A 10 -9.43 -2.91 14.97
N PRO A 11 -9.49 -4.25 14.91
CA PRO A 11 -10.53 -4.98 14.17
C PRO A 11 -11.96 -4.70 14.60
N ASP A 12 -12.18 -4.31 15.86
CA ASP A 12 -13.49 -3.99 16.41
C ASP A 12 -13.93 -2.53 16.14
N GLN A 13 -13.08 -1.71 15.55
CA GLN A 13 -13.35 -0.32 15.20
C GLN A 13 -13.88 -0.19 13.76
N SER A 14 -14.98 -0.88 13.45
CA SER A 14 -15.54 -0.99 12.10
C SER A 14 -15.83 0.35 11.43
N ASP A 15 -16.27 1.37 12.18
CA ASP A 15 -16.54 2.71 11.64
C ASP A 15 -15.25 3.40 11.15
N LEU A 16 -14.15 3.21 11.88
CA LEU A 16 -12.84 3.75 11.48
C LEU A 16 -12.27 2.99 10.28
N LEU A 17 -12.39 1.65 10.26
CA LEU A 17 -12.01 0.84 9.09
C LEU A 17 -12.77 1.26 7.85
N THR A 18 -14.10 1.48 7.98
CA THR A 18 -14.92 1.95 6.85
C THR A 18 -14.50 3.34 6.36
N LYS A 19 -14.17 4.25 7.28
CA LYS A 19 -13.68 5.58 6.90
C LYS A 19 -12.31 5.49 6.23
N ALA A 20 -11.41 4.66 6.77
CA ALA A 20 -10.09 4.42 6.19
C ALA A 20 -10.18 3.82 4.77
N ALA A 21 -11.04 2.79 4.59
CA ALA A 21 -11.29 2.17 3.30
C ALA A 21 -11.82 3.16 2.25
N LYS A 22 -12.68 4.09 2.66
CA LYS A 22 -13.15 5.18 1.80
C LYS A 22 -12.01 6.08 1.33
N ILE A 23 -11.15 6.52 2.25
CA ILE A 23 -10.02 7.40 1.93
C ILE A 23 -9.07 6.71 0.95
N LEU A 24 -8.70 5.45 1.23
CA LEU A 24 -7.86 4.66 0.34
C LEU A 24 -8.54 4.42 -1.00
N GLY A 25 -9.76 3.89 -1.03
CA GLY A 25 -10.46 3.57 -2.27
C GLY A 25 -10.65 4.78 -3.18
N THR A 26 -10.98 5.95 -2.62
CA THR A 26 -11.07 7.19 -3.41
C THR A 26 -9.71 7.65 -3.96
N SER A 27 -8.66 7.55 -3.14
CA SER A 27 -7.30 7.97 -3.55
C SER A 27 -6.70 7.03 -4.58
N PHE A 28 -6.91 5.74 -4.44
CA PHE A 28 -6.37 4.71 -5.33
C PHE A 28 -7.10 4.59 -6.67
N LEU A 29 -8.24 5.25 -6.86
CA LEU A 29 -8.84 5.42 -8.20
C LEU A 29 -7.93 6.17 -9.18
N GLU A 30 -7.03 7.00 -8.66
CA GLU A 30 -6.10 7.83 -9.43
C GLU A 30 -4.67 7.27 -9.37
N GLU A 31 -4.43 6.24 -8.56
CA GLU A 31 -3.17 5.51 -8.53
C GLU A 31 -3.02 4.71 -9.82
N LEU A 32 -1.85 4.76 -10.46
CA LEU A 32 -1.68 4.38 -11.86
C LEU A 32 -1.95 2.90 -12.13
N TRP A 33 -1.56 2.00 -11.20
CA TRP A 33 -1.84 0.57 -11.35
C TRP A 33 -3.35 0.28 -11.29
N PHE A 34 -4.02 0.77 -10.24
CA PHE A 34 -5.47 0.58 -10.07
C PHE A 34 -6.28 1.30 -11.14
N ALA A 35 -5.88 2.50 -11.54
CA ALA A 35 -6.52 3.23 -12.64
C ALA A 35 -6.44 2.43 -13.95
N THR A 36 -5.27 1.83 -14.24
CA THR A 36 -5.08 0.98 -15.42
C THR A 36 -5.92 -0.29 -15.33
N TRP A 37 -5.91 -0.98 -14.19
CA TRP A 37 -6.72 -2.15 -13.93
C TRP A 37 -8.21 -1.89 -14.11
N LEU A 38 -8.73 -0.82 -13.49
CA LEU A 38 -10.13 -0.43 -13.59
C LEU A 38 -10.53 0.09 -14.98
N SER A 39 -9.59 0.51 -15.82
CA SER A 39 -9.88 0.94 -17.19
C SER A 39 -10.47 -0.19 -18.05
N ALA A 40 -10.22 -1.45 -17.71
CA ALA A 40 -10.84 -2.60 -18.37
C ALA A 40 -12.38 -2.57 -18.30
N LEU A 41 -12.95 -1.89 -17.31
CA LEU A 41 -14.40 -1.75 -17.12
C LEU A 41 -15.02 -0.67 -18.02
N ASP A 42 -14.22 0.19 -18.66
CA ASP A 42 -14.74 1.30 -19.50
C ASP A 42 -15.54 0.79 -20.69
N SER A 43 -15.09 -0.32 -21.29
CA SER A 43 -15.80 -0.98 -22.41
C SER A 43 -17.17 -1.56 -22.01
N LEU A 44 -17.37 -1.80 -20.72
CA LEU A 44 -18.63 -2.29 -20.13
C LEU A 44 -19.52 -1.15 -19.64
N GLY A 45 -19.10 0.11 -19.80
CA GLY A 45 -19.85 1.30 -19.42
C GLY A 45 -19.82 1.61 -17.91
N ALA A 46 -18.86 1.07 -17.15
CA ALA A 46 -18.69 1.40 -15.74
C ALA A 46 -18.31 2.88 -15.58
N ASP A 47 -19.10 3.62 -14.84
CA ASP A 47 -18.81 5.00 -14.47
C ASP A 47 -17.87 5.11 -13.25
N ARG A 48 -17.46 6.34 -12.92
CA ARG A 48 -16.60 6.58 -11.74
C ARG A 48 -17.23 6.04 -10.46
N ALA A 49 -18.53 6.17 -10.27
CA ALA A 49 -19.20 5.70 -9.05
C ALA A 49 -19.13 4.17 -8.92
N ARG A 50 -19.23 3.43 -10.03
CA ARG A 50 -19.06 1.98 -10.05
C ARG A 50 -17.64 1.57 -9.67
N LYS A 51 -16.63 2.20 -10.25
CA LYS A 51 -15.21 1.96 -9.94
C LYS A 51 -14.91 2.28 -8.47
N GLU A 52 -15.43 3.40 -7.97
CA GLU A 52 -15.28 3.80 -6.57
C GLU A 52 -15.91 2.78 -5.61
N ALA A 53 -17.09 2.25 -5.92
CA ALA A 53 -17.73 1.20 -5.11
C ALA A 53 -16.88 -0.09 -5.06
N ILE A 54 -16.23 -0.46 -6.16
CA ILE A 54 -15.32 -1.60 -6.21
C ILE A 54 -14.10 -1.34 -5.32
N MET A 55 -13.47 -0.19 -5.43
CA MET A 55 -12.28 0.15 -4.64
C MET A 55 -12.58 0.30 -3.15
N HIS A 56 -13.73 0.86 -2.78
CA HIS A 56 -14.14 0.95 -1.37
C HIS A 56 -14.35 -0.44 -0.77
N ALA A 57 -15.00 -1.35 -1.50
CA ALA A 57 -15.22 -2.72 -1.02
C ALA A 57 -13.91 -3.51 -0.93
N TYR A 58 -13.01 -3.36 -1.90
CA TYR A 58 -11.70 -3.96 -1.87
C TYR A 58 -10.91 -3.51 -0.63
N PHE A 59 -10.73 -2.20 -0.43
CA PHE A 59 -9.99 -1.69 0.73
C PHE A 59 -10.69 -1.97 2.06
N GLN A 60 -12.02 -2.01 2.12
CA GLN A 60 -12.74 -2.41 3.33
C GLN A 60 -12.30 -3.81 3.77
N THR A 61 -12.28 -4.77 2.84
CA THR A 61 -11.88 -6.15 3.15
C THR A 61 -10.39 -6.25 3.42
N GLU A 62 -9.56 -5.59 2.63
CA GLU A 62 -8.12 -5.61 2.85
C GLU A 62 -7.76 -5.10 4.25
N LEU A 63 -8.33 -3.97 4.68
CA LEU A 63 -8.08 -3.43 6.00
C LEU A 63 -8.63 -4.32 7.12
N GLU A 64 -9.82 -4.91 6.94
CA GLU A 64 -10.40 -5.87 7.90
C GLU A 64 -9.52 -7.10 8.08
N LEU A 65 -8.89 -7.59 7.01
CA LEU A 65 -7.97 -8.73 7.05
C LEU A 65 -6.61 -8.38 7.69
N HIS A 66 -6.15 -7.13 7.57
CA HIS A 66 -4.87 -6.67 8.10
C HIS A 66 -4.96 -6.13 9.55
N ALA A 67 -6.11 -5.59 9.96
CA ALA A 67 -6.28 -5.00 11.29
C ALA A 67 -5.96 -5.96 12.46
N PRO A 68 -6.28 -7.28 12.41
CA PRO A 68 -5.89 -8.22 13.47
C PRO A 68 -4.39 -8.34 13.70
N TYR A 69 -3.59 -7.93 12.73
CA TYR A 69 -2.11 -8.02 12.74
C TYR A 69 -1.43 -6.67 12.93
N HIS A 70 -2.15 -5.69 13.52
CA HIS A 70 -1.60 -4.36 13.84
C HIS A 70 -1.01 -3.63 12.63
N ALA A 71 -1.70 -3.70 11.48
CA ALA A 71 -1.20 -3.17 10.21
C ALA A 71 -2.02 -2.01 9.62
N VAL A 72 -2.97 -1.44 10.39
CA VAL A 72 -3.82 -0.32 9.93
C VAL A 72 -3.68 0.87 10.86
N TYR A 73 -3.33 2.03 10.31
CA TYR A 73 -3.05 3.25 11.06
C TYR A 73 -3.71 4.47 10.42
N ALA A 74 -3.95 5.50 11.24
CA ALA A 74 -4.44 6.79 10.75
C ALA A 74 -3.93 7.93 11.62
N THR A 75 -3.96 9.17 11.11
CA THR A 75 -3.89 10.36 11.96
C THR A 75 -5.14 10.43 12.86
N ASP A 76 -5.03 11.06 14.00
CA ASP A 76 -6.11 11.18 15.02
C ASP A 76 -7.39 11.84 14.45
N ASP A 77 -7.23 12.75 13.50
CA ASP A 77 -8.30 13.42 12.77
C ASP A 77 -8.79 12.63 11.54
N MET A 78 -8.23 11.46 11.26
CA MET A 78 -8.50 10.65 10.05
C MET A 78 -8.21 11.40 8.75
N ALA A 79 -7.32 12.38 8.76
CA ALA A 79 -6.93 13.11 7.55
C ALA A 79 -5.98 12.32 6.64
N ALA A 80 -5.33 11.29 7.18
CA ALA A 80 -4.48 10.38 6.41
C ALA A 80 -4.50 8.97 7.03
N VAL A 81 -4.34 7.96 6.20
CA VAL A 81 -4.42 6.52 6.54
C VAL A 81 -3.23 5.78 5.96
N ALA A 82 -2.73 4.77 6.68
CA ALA A 82 -1.71 3.86 6.19
C ALA A 82 -2.07 2.41 6.49
N GLY A 83 -1.85 1.56 5.49
CA GLY A 83 -1.65 0.13 5.65
C GLY A 83 -0.14 -0.15 5.65
N GLY A 84 0.37 -0.71 6.75
CA GLY A 84 1.79 -1.02 6.86
C GLY A 84 2.10 -1.78 8.15
N TYR A 85 3.18 -2.53 8.17
CA TYR A 85 3.53 -3.40 9.28
C TYR A 85 5.04 -3.50 9.50
N LEU A 86 5.43 -3.80 10.73
CA LEU A 86 6.77 -4.27 11.07
C LEU A 86 6.79 -5.80 10.90
N ALA A 87 7.73 -6.33 10.12
CA ALA A 87 7.73 -7.74 9.71
C ALA A 87 7.72 -8.71 10.91
N SER A 88 8.48 -8.41 11.97
CA SER A 88 8.50 -9.24 13.19
C SER A 88 7.15 -9.27 13.93
N GLU A 89 6.38 -8.19 13.90
CA GLU A 89 5.03 -8.12 14.50
C GLU A 89 3.94 -8.69 13.57
N PHE A 90 4.26 -8.90 12.30
CA PHE A 90 3.39 -9.48 11.29
C PHE A 90 3.66 -10.98 11.05
N ALA A 91 4.58 -11.57 11.81
CA ALA A 91 5.06 -12.95 11.62
C ALA A 91 3.97 -14.02 11.80
N ASP A 92 2.92 -13.73 12.59
CA ASP A 92 1.79 -14.66 12.80
C ASP A 92 0.71 -14.54 11.71
N ALA A 93 0.82 -13.56 10.81
CA ALA A 93 -0.09 -13.40 9.68
C ALA A 93 0.23 -14.42 8.56
N PRO A 94 -0.75 -14.74 7.70
CA PRO A 94 -0.52 -15.61 6.55
C PRO A 94 0.39 -14.99 5.47
N GLY A 95 0.85 -13.76 5.68
CA GLY A 95 1.60 -12.93 4.74
C GLY A 95 0.71 -11.95 4.00
N HIS A 96 1.30 -10.78 3.64
CA HIS A 96 0.55 -9.70 2.98
C HIS A 96 -0.10 -10.17 1.67
N GLN A 97 0.65 -10.82 0.79
CA GLN A 97 0.11 -11.33 -0.49
C GLN A 97 -1.06 -12.29 -0.31
N ALA A 98 -1.02 -13.15 0.72
CA ALA A 98 -2.11 -14.07 0.99
C ALA A 98 -3.37 -13.34 1.50
N LEU A 99 -3.21 -12.28 2.29
CA LEU A 99 -4.33 -11.45 2.75
C LEU A 99 -4.91 -10.63 1.60
N GLU A 100 -4.07 -10.07 0.75
CA GLU A 100 -4.50 -9.36 -0.45
C GLU A 100 -5.26 -10.29 -1.42
N ALA A 101 -4.74 -11.47 -1.69
CA ALA A 101 -5.43 -12.48 -2.50
C ALA A 101 -6.81 -12.81 -1.92
N GLN A 102 -6.93 -12.95 -0.58
CA GLN A 102 -8.21 -13.16 0.07
C GLN A 102 -9.17 -11.97 -0.15
N ALA A 103 -8.70 -10.73 -0.13
CA ALA A 103 -9.53 -9.56 -0.41
C ALA A 103 -10.09 -9.63 -1.85
N PHE A 104 -9.28 -9.98 -2.83
CA PHE A 104 -9.73 -10.19 -4.21
C PHE A 104 -10.71 -11.38 -4.35
N GLU A 105 -10.44 -12.50 -3.69
CA GLU A 105 -11.27 -13.70 -3.81
C GLU A 105 -12.63 -13.58 -3.13
N HIS A 106 -12.74 -12.85 -2.02
CA HIS A 106 -13.98 -12.79 -1.23
C HIS A 106 -14.90 -11.63 -1.65
N VAL A 107 -14.33 -10.48 -2.00
CA VAL A 107 -15.13 -9.28 -2.26
C VAL A 107 -15.56 -9.19 -3.71
N LEU A 108 -14.62 -9.36 -4.62
CA LEU A 108 -14.89 -9.15 -6.04
C LEU A 108 -15.98 -10.09 -6.59
N PRO A 109 -15.99 -11.40 -6.30
CA PRO A 109 -17.04 -12.29 -6.85
C PRO A 109 -18.46 -11.95 -6.39
N ALA A 110 -18.61 -11.36 -5.20
CA ALA A 110 -19.92 -10.98 -4.67
C ALA A 110 -20.43 -9.63 -5.23
N LEU A 111 -19.51 -8.79 -5.69
CA LEU A 111 -19.79 -7.41 -6.12
C LEU A 111 -19.86 -7.28 -7.64
N LEU A 112 -19.11 -8.08 -8.38
CA LEU A 112 -18.93 -7.95 -9.82
C LEU A 112 -19.95 -8.77 -10.60
N THR A 113 -20.36 -8.28 -11.75
CA THR A 113 -20.97 -9.11 -12.79
C THR A 113 -19.91 -10.04 -13.39
N GLU A 114 -20.35 -11.12 -14.05
CA GLU A 114 -19.42 -12.05 -14.71
C GLU A 114 -18.53 -11.34 -15.75
N ALA A 115 -19.10 -10.40 -16.51
CA ALA A 115 -18.36 -9.63 -17.51
C ALA A 115 -17.30 -8.71 -16.87
N GLU A 116 -17.62 -8.05 -15.76
CA GLU A 116 -16.67 -7.24 -15.00
C GLU A 116 -15.55 -8.10 -14.42
N ALA A 117 -15.88 -9.25 -13.83
CA ALA A 117 -14.89 -10.16 -13.27
C ALA A 117 -13.92 -10.66 -14.35
N GLN A 118 -14.41 -11.06 -15.53
CA GLN A 118 -13.57 -11.47 -16.66
C GLN A 118 -12.67 -10.34 -17.16
N ALA A 119 -13.19 -9.11 -17.25
CA ALA A 119 -12.41 -7.95 -17.72
C ALA A 119 -11.29 -7.60 -16.72
N LEU A 120 -11.58 -7.61 -15.43
CA LEU A 120 -10.58 -7.31 -14.39
C LEU A 120 -9.54 -8.43 -14.24
N ASP A 121 -9.93 -9.70 -14.39
CA ASP A 121 -8.99 -10.83 -14.41
C ASP A 121 -8.01 -10.72 -15.58
N ALA A 122 -8.51 -10.42 -16.78
CA ALA A 122 -7.65 -10.19 -17.95
C ALA A 122 -6.71 -8.99 -17.75
N ALA A 123 -7.16 -7.91 -17.10
CA ALA A 123 -6.33 -6.77 -16.76
C ALA A 123 -5.26 -7.13 -15.71
N SER A 124 -5.61 -7.92 -14.69
CA SER A 124 -4.64 -8.42 -13.71
C SER A 124 -3.54 -9.25 -14.36
N GLN A 125 -3.91 -10.17 -15.24
CA GLN A 125 -2.94 -10.99 -15.99
C GLN A 125 -2.04 -10.13 -16.89
N HIS A 126 -2.58 -9.06 -17.48
CA HIS A 126 -1.78 -8.11 -18.27
C HIS A 126 -0.78 -7.32 -17.42
N LEU A 127 -1.16 -6.96 -16.20
CA LEU A 127 -0.34 -6.18 -15.25
C LEU A 127 0.61 -7.05 -14.41
N GLU A 128 0.44 -8.39 -14.40
CA GLU A 128 1.27 -9.30 -13.61
C GLU A 128 2.78 -9.04 -13.72
N PRO A 129 3.37 -8.77 -14.91
CA PRO A 129 4.81 -8.54 -15.01
C PRO A 129 5.33 -7.28 -14.28
N VAL A 130 4.43 -6.38 -13.90
CA VAL A 130 4.73 -5.14 -13.15
C VAL A 130 3.96 -5.09 -11.83
N SER A 131 3.70 -6.26 -11.22
CA SER A 131 2.98 -6.43 -9.96
C SER A 131 3.68 -7.49 -9.10
N ASP A 132 5.01 -7.44 -9.05
CA ASP A 132 5.81 -8.51 -8.42
C ASP A 132 5.77 -8.45 -6.89
N PHE A 133 5.15 -7.45 -6.27
CA PHE A 133 5.12 -7.27 -4.81
C PHE A 133 6.46 -7.65 -4.17
N PHE A 134 7.51 -7.18 -4.80
CA PHE A 134 8.89 -7.59 -4.59
C PHE A 134 9.31 -7.56 -3.12
N TRP A 135 8.88 -6.54 -2.39
CA TRP A 135 9.23 -6.37 -1.00
C TRP A 135 8.47 -7.31 -0.08
N ALA A 136 7.23 -7.64 -0.41
CA ALA A 136 6.44 -8.58 0.37
C ALA A 136 6.94 -10.04 0.23
N ALA A 137 7.40 -10.41 -0.98
CA ALA A 137 7.81 -11.79 -1.28
C ALA A 137 9.32 -12.02 -1.15
N ASP A 138 10.15 -11.01 -1.47
CA ASP A 138 11.58 -11.16 -1.73
C ASP A 138 12.45 -10.03 -1.15
N HIS A 139 12.00 -9.33 -0.09
CA HIS A 139 12.76 -8.23 0.52
C HIS A 139 14.21 -8.64 0.87
N ALA A 140 14.43 -9.89 1.31
CA ALA A 140 15.77 -10.39 1.60
C ALA A 140 16.69 -10.38 0.37
N ARG A 141 16.16 -10.69 -0.84
CA ARG A 141 16.93 -10.60 -2.08
C ARG A 141 17.19 -9.16 -2.51
N ALA A 142 16.24 -8.29 -2.25
CA ALA A 142 16.38 -6.88 -2.53
C ALA A 142 17.50 -6.24 -1.73
N ASP A 143 17.55 -6.52 -0.43
CA ASP A 143 18.60 -6.01 0.45
C ASP A 143 19.99 -6.53 0.05
N HIS A 144 20.09 -7.77 -0.37
CA HIS A 144 21.33 -8.32 -0.94
C HIS A 144 21.74 -7.60 -2.22
N ALA A 145 20.80 -7.31 -3.12
CA ALA A 145 21.06 -6.58 -4.36
C ALA A 145 21.45 -5.12 -4.10
N ALA A 146 20.90 -4.50 -3.07
CA ALA A 146 21.20 -3.13 -2.65
C ALA A 146 22.47 -2.99 -1.77
N GLY A 147 23.14 -4.12 -1.43
CA GLY A 147 24.33 -4.11 -0.58
C GLY A 147 24.03 -3.80 0.89
N ALA A 148 22.78 -3.86 1.31
CA ALA A 148 22.40 -3.74 2.71
C ALA A 148 22.72 -5.04 3.46
N THR A 149 23.20 -4.92 4.69
CA THR A 149 23.21 -6.05 5.63
C THR A 149 21.78 -6.22 6.12
N ALA A 150 21.07 -7.19 5.53
CA ALA A 150 19.68 -7.44 5.88
C ALA A 150 19.55 -7.68 7.38
N THR A 151 18.91 -6.79 8.09
CA THR A 151 18.17 -7.20 9.29
C THR A 151 16.94 -7.93 8.77
N ASP A 152 16.61 -9.10 9.31
CA ASP A 152 15.42 -9.86 8.92
C ASP A 152 14.13 -9.07 9.19
N ASP A 153 14.20 -7.91 9.85
CA ASP A 153 13.07 -7.05 10.20
C ASP A 153 13.02 -5.76 9.36
N HIS A 154 11.83 -5.30 9.04
CA HIS A 154 11.59 -4.13 8.21
C HIS A 154 10.17 -3.60 8.40
N ILE A 155 9.92 -2.36 7.98
CA ILE A 155 8.57 -1.80 7.83
C ILE A 155 8.19 -1.84 6.35
N TYR A 156 7.08 -2.49 6.03
CA TYR A 156 6.49 -2.49 4.69
C TYR A 156 5.21 -1.68 4.66
N PHE A 157 5.05 -0.83 3.65
CA PHE A 157 3.84 -0.06 3.39
C PHE A 157 3.16 -0.57 2.14
N PHE A 158 1.97 -1.16 2.29
CA PHE A 158 1.17 -1.64 1.15
C PHE A 158 0.14 -0.63 0.65
N ALA A 159 -0.27 0.32 1.50
CA ALA A 159 -1.16 1.40 1.09
C ALA A 159 -1.01 2.60 2.02
N TRP A 160 -1.08 3.82 1.47
CA TRP A 160 -1.31 5.03 2.25
C TRP A 160 -1.98 6.10 1.41
N ALA A 161 -2.81 6.91 2.05
CA ALA A 161 -3.49 8.01 1.39
C ALA A 161 -3.73 9.17 2.34
N VAL A 162 -3.85 10.35 1.76
CA VAL A 162 -4.38 11.56 2.40
C VAL A 162 -5.78 11.80 1.85
N ASP A 163 -6.74 11.99 2.76
CA ASP A 163 -8.08 12.41 2.38
C ASP A 163 -7.99 13.62 1.43
N PRO A 164 -8.64 13.59 0.25
CA PRO A 164 -8.58 14.68 -0.73
C PRO A 164 -8.85 16.06 -0.15
N ASP A 165 -9.78 16.16 0.81
CA ASP A 165 -10.14 17.42 1.48
C ASP A 165 -9.04 17.94 2.42
N ASN A 166 -8.07 17.09 2.75
CA ASN A 166 -6.95 17.38 3.65
C ASN A 166 -5.59 17.47 2.93
N ARG A 167 -5.56 17.42 1.60
CA ARG A 167 -4.32 17.60 0.83
C ARG A 167 -3.70 18.98 1.10
N GLY A 168 -2.38 19.04 1.24
CA GLY A 168 -1.65 20.27 1.57
C GLY A 168 -1.67 20.68 3.05
N SER A 169 -2.39 19.96 3.93
CA SER A 169 -2.46 20.25 5.37
C SER A 169 -1.29 19.72 6.20
N GLY A 170 -0.34 19.01 5.57
CA GLY A 170 0.73 18.30 6.26
C GLY A 170 0.30 16.94 6.85
N ALA A 171 -0.90 16.44 6.55
CA ALA A 171 -1.42 15.17 7.04
C ALA A 171 -0.50 13.99 6.66
N PHE A 172 0.03 13.97 5.44
CA PHE A 172 1.00 12.95 5.02
C PHE A 172 2.22 12.90 5.96
N ARG A 173 2.82 14.05 6.26
CA ARG A 173 3.98 14.10 7.16
C ARG A 173 3.62 13.64 8.57
N ARG A 174 2.45 14.03 9.10
CA ARG A 174 2.00 13.58 10.43
C ARG A 174 1.83 12.06 10.47
N LEU A 175 1.35 11.46 9.37
CA LEU A 175 1.16 10.02 9.27
C LEU A 175 2.49 9.26 9.22
N ILE A 176 3.42 9.68 8.36
CA ILE A 176 4.63 8.88 8.08
C ILE A 176 5.77 9.08 9.08
N THR A 177 5.87 10.26 9.73
CA THR A 177 6.98 10.57 10.65
C THR A 177 7.11 9.53 11.77
N PRO A 178 6.03 9.11 12.47
CA PRO A 178 6.14 8.11 13.53
C PRO A 178 6.69 6.75 13.06
N PHE A 179 6.37 6.36 11.83
CA PHE A 179 6.93 5.14 11.23
C PHE A 179 8.43 5.27 10.98
N PHE A 180 8.86 6.43 10.44
CA PHE A 180 10.26 6.67 10.16
C PHE A 180 11.09 6.80 11.44
N ASP A 181 10.56 7.47 12.46
CA ASP A 181 11.21 7.55 13.76
C ASP A 181 11.37 6.15 14.36
N ARG A 182 10.33 5.30 14.23
CA ARG A 182 10.39 3.91 14.69
C ARG A 182 11.38 3.06 13.89
N ALA A 183 11.44 3.23 12.58
CA ALA A 183 12.41 2.56 11.73
C ALA A 183 13.86 2.96 12.09
N ASP A 184 14.08 4.25 12.34
CA ASP A 184 15.37 4.79 12.75
C ASP A 184 15.79 4.26 14.15
N GLU A 185 14.84 4.15 15.11
CA GLU A 185 15.07 3.56 16.43
C GLU A 185 15.44 2.05 16.38
N LEU A 186 14.77 1.30 15.50
CA LEU A 186 14.98 -0.14 15.35
C LEU A 186 16.15 -0.49 14.42
N ASP A 187 16.73 0.50 13.73
CA ASP A 187 17.75 0.32 12.68
C ASP A 187 17.26 -0.60 11.54
N VAL A 188 16.00 -0.41 11.09
CA VAL A 188 15.36 -1.20 10.05
C VAL A 188 14.99 -0.36 8.83
N ASN A 189 14.94 -1.01 7.66
CA ASN A 189 14.51 -0.37 6.42
C ASN A 189 12.99 -0.19 6.36
N CYS A 190 12.55 0.80 5.58
CA CYS A 190 11.16 0.92 5.13
C CYS A 190 11.08 0.63 3.64
N TYR A 191 10.06 -0.11 3.21
CA TYR A 191 9.84 -0.51 1.83
C TYR A 191 8.45 -0.14 1.33
N LEU A 192 8.36 0.20 0.05
CA LEU A 192 7.11 0.42 -0.69
C LEU A 192 7.34 0.26 -2.20
N GLU A 193 6.25 0.15 -2.96
CA GLU A 193 6.20 0.27 -4.41
C GLU A 193 5.42 1.52 -4.82
N CYS A 194 5.75 2.07 -5.99
CA CYS A 194 4.96 3.11 -6.64
C CYS A 194 5.05 3.03 -8.16
N TYR A 195 4.04 3.62 -8.84
CA TYR A 195 3.88 3.48 -10.28
C TYR A 195 3.92 4.81 -11.04
N SER A 196 3.93 5.95 -10.35
CA SER A 196 3.96 7.27 -11.01
C SER A 196 5.19 8.09 -10.64
N ASP A 197 5.59 9.01 -11.52
CA ASP A 197 6.71 9.91 -11.31
C ASP A 197 6.43 10.90 -10.17
N GLU A 198 5.15 11.28 -9.96
CA GLU A 198 4.73 12.15 -8.86
C GLU A 198 4.93 11.47 -7.50
N LEU A 199 4.54 10.20 -7.37
CA LEU A 199 4.73 9.42 -6.15
C LEU A 199 6.22 9.13 -5.92
N GLN A 200 6.97 8.79 -6.96
CA GLN A 200 8.41 8.64 -6.86
C GLN A 200 9.05 9.91 -6.29
N SER A 201 8.75 11.07 -6.88
CA SER A 201 9.30 12.36 -6.42
C SER A 201 8.94 12.67 -4.97
N LEU A 202 7.69 12.36 -4.56
CA LEU A 202 7.23 12.52 -3.18
C LEU A 202 8.04 11.63 -2.23
N TYR A 203 8.25 10.36 -2.59
CA TYR A 203 8.94 9.38 -1.75
C TYR A 203 10.45 9.66 -1.68
N GLU A 204 11.08 10.07 -2.78
CA GLU A 204 12.47 10.54 -2.78
C GLU A 204 12.66 11.74 -1.84
N HIS A 205 11.69 12.68 -1.81
CA HIS A 205 11.73 13.83 -0.90
C HIS A 205 11.71 13.44 0.58
N VAL A 206 11.11 12.30 0.93
CA VAL A 206 11.05 11.79 2.31
C VAL A 206 12.10 10.72 2.60
N GLY A 207 13.03 10.47 1.66
CA GLY A 207 14.24 9.69 1.87
C GLY A 207 14.22 8.28 1.31
N PHE A 208 13.22 7.92 0.50
CA PHE A 208 13.27 6.68 -0.27
C PHE A 208 14.18 6.82 -1.49
N GLU A 209 14.74 5.71 -1.92
CA GLU A 209 15.49 5.56 -3.18
C GLU A 209 14.98 4.34 -3.96
N ILE A 210 15.01 4.41 -5.28
CA ILE A 210 14.66 3.27 -6.13
C ILE A 210 15.80 2.26 -6.07
N VAL A 211 15.47 1.00 -5.83
CA VAL A 211 16.43 -0.11 -5.85
C VAL A 211 16.14 -1.09 -6.96
N ARG A 212 14.91 -1.11 -7.48
CA ARG A 212 14.52 -1.93 -8.60
C ARG A 212 13.38 -1.26 -9.37
N THR A 213 13.35 -1.46 -10.68
CA THR A 213 12.20 -1.14 -11.54
C THR A 213 11.81 -2.38 -12.33
N LEU A 214 10.49 -2.58 -12.47
CA LEU A 214 9.92 -3.59 -13.33
C LEU A 214 9.14 -2.90 -14.44
N ASP A 215 9.50 -3.21 -15.68
CA ASP A 215 8.81 -2.82 -16.88
C ASP A 215 8.58 -4.05 -17.77
N ALA A 216 7.53 -4.02 -18.58
CA ALA A 216 7.21 -5.12 -19.46
C ALA A 216 6.72 -4.62 -20.83
N PRO A 217 7.08 -5.29 -21.93
CA PRO A 217 6.60 -4.92 -23.25
C PRO A 217 5.07 -4.94 -23.34
N GLY A 218 4.48 -3.81 -23.74
CA GLY A 218 3.04 -3.67 -23.91
C GLY A 218 2.29 -3.27 -22.63
N VAL A 219 3.01 -3.04 -21.53
CA VAL A 219 2.45 -2.48 -20.29
C VAL A 219 2.98 -1.05 -20.13
N ASP A 220 2.09 -0.07 -20.06
CA ASP A 220 2.46 1.36 -20.08
C ASP A 220 2.75 1.92 -18.67
N ILE A 221 2.89 1.07 -17.66
CA ILE A 221 3.25 1.44 -16.30
C ILE A 221 4.54 0.76 -15.87
N ILE A 222 5.26 1.39 -14.95
CA ILE A 222 6.52 0.90 -14.39
C ILE A 222 6.36 0.78 -12.89
N GLU A 223 6.60 -0.41 -12.34
CA GLU A 223 6.73 -0.60 -10.90
C GLU A 223 8.10 -0.14 -10.43
N ARG A 224 8.12 0.69 -9.40
CA ARG A 224 9.33 1.18 -8.74
C ARG A 224 9.36 0.68 -7.30
N CYS A 225 10.25 -0.27 -7.03
CA CYS A 225 10.50 -0.76 -5.68
C CYS A 225 11.46 0.21 -4.98
N MET A 226 11.03 0.76 -3.86
CA MET A 226 11.77 1.82 -3.17
C MET A 226 12.11 1.42 -1.73
N VAL A 227 13.26 1.87 -1.24
CA VAL A 227 13.74 1.67 0.12
C VAL A 227 14.09 3.00 0.77
N ARG A 228 13.69 3.19 2.03
CA ARG A 228 14.24 4.20 2.93
C ARG A 228 15.08 3.48 3.98
N ARG A 229 16.36 3.81 4.03
CA ARG A 229 17.25 3.28 5.08
C ARG A 229 17.13 4.09 6.38
N PRO A 230 17.34 3.45 7.53
CA PRO A 230 17.34 4.16 8.80
C PRO A 230 18.42 5.23 8.81
N ARG A 231 18.11 6.35 9.43
CA ARG A 231 19.10 7.40 9.66
C ARG A 231 20.00 6.94 10.81
N GLN A 232 21.28 6.74 10.52
CA GLN A 232 22.24 6.44 11.58
C GLN A 232 22.21 7.58 12.62
N ALA A 233 22.00 7.23 13.88
CA ALA A 233 22.21 8.17 14.96
C ALA A 233 23.63 8.70 14.83
N ASN A 234 23.81 10.00 14.56
CA ASN A 234 25.12 10.61 14.54
C ASN A 234 25.82 10.22 15.85
N ALA A 235 26.86 9.40 15.75
CA ALA A 235 27.75 9.11 16.87
C ALA A 235 28.42 10.43 17.27
N SER A 236 27.93 11.04 18.37
CA SER A 236 28.44 12.27 18.97
C SER A 236 29.58 11.93 19.91
#